data_b1b11480bafe11bab109d385526ad698
#
_entry.id   b1b11480bafe11bab109d385526ad698
#
_cell.length_a   1.000
_cell.length_b   1.000
_cell.length_c   1.000
_cell.angle_alpha   90.00
_cell.angle_beta   90.00
_cell.angle_gamma   90.00
#
_symmetry.space_group_name_H-M   'P 1'
#
loop_
_entity.id
_entity.type
_entity.pdbx_description
1 polymer ?
#
loop_
_entity_poly.entity_id
_entity_poly.type
_entity_poly.pdbx_seq_one_letter_code
_entity_poly.pdbx_strand_id
1 'polypeptide(L)'
;MTKYAKAISDRSGMEFPYNEMVKEWNGMFVHKSEFEAKHPQLEPRGYAGRERGLLNARPDRTENEVIAILGPNPFSTISASSGIINVFEKGHGRSTSDTVRFRGAPSTSASFSDPNSFDGITGSNIAYASGYSITVGKRDSSGDVTQTDDYYYFTVNTDTATSGGVSGGGENCSAGPATLTA
;
A
#
# COMPACT_ATOMS: atom_id res chain seq x y z
N MET A 1 -19.29 23.60 -51.76
CA MET A 1 -19.07 22.38 -52.56
C MET A 1 -19.57 22.67 -53.97
N THR A 2 -18.75 22.41 -54.96
CA THR A 2 -19.14 22.64 -56.36
C THR A 2 -20.09 21.55 -56.83
N LYS A 3 -21.26 21.93 -57.27
CA LYS A 3 -22.38 21.06 -57.72
C LYS A 3 -21.98 20.04 -58.80
N TYR A 4 -20.87 20.24 -59.47
CA TYR A 4 -20.39 19.43 -60.58
C TYR A 4 -19.08 18.71 -60.33
N ALA A 5 -18.64 18.64 -59.07
CA ALA A 5 -17.46 17.87 -58.73
C ALA A 5 -17.73 16.37 -58.89
N LYS A 6 -16.79 15.66 -59.47
CA LYS A 6 -16.83 14.21 -59.65
C LYS A 6 -15.66 13.54 -58.95
N ALA A 7 -15.80 12.30 -58.57
CA ALA A 7 -14.76 11.45 -57.98
C ALA A 7 -14.82 10.06 -58.59
N ILE A 8 -13.70 9.38 -58.57
CA ILE A 8 -13.55 8.00 -59.01
C ILE A 8 -13.82 7.08 -57.81
N SER A 9 -14.66 6.07 -58.00
CA SER A 9 -14.90 5.03 -56.97
C SER A 9 -13.68 4.12 -56.89
N ASP A 10 -13.21 3.89 -55.69
CA ASP A 10 -12.08 2.97 -55.40
C ASP A 10 -12.42 1.51 -55.73
N ARG A 11 -13.72 1.17 -55.82
CA ARG A 11 -14.16 -0.19 -56.09
C ARG A 11 -14.30 -0.50 -57.59
N SER A 12 -14.99 0.35 -58.33
CA SER A 12 -15.24 0.10 -59.77
C SER A 12 -14.29 0.89 -60.68
N GLY A 13 -13.60 1.90 -60.17
CA GLY A 13 -12.81 2.83 -60.99
C GLY A 13 -13.66 3.74 -61.89
N MET A 14 -15.00 3.78 -61.71
CA MET A 14 -15.91 4.62 -62.47
C MET A 14 -16.04 6.00 -61.85
N GLU A 15 -16.36 7.00 -62.68
CA GLU A 15 -16.53 8.37 -62.25
C GLU A 15 -17.99 8.62 -61.85
N PHE A 16 -18.21 9.14 -60.61
CA PHE A 16 -19.51 9.47 -60.06
C PHE A 16 -19.55 10.88 -59.50
N PRO A 17 -20.77 11.49 -59.32
CA PRO A 17 -20.87 12.77 -58.63
C PRO A 17 -20.32 12.68 -57.21
N TYR A 18 -19.50 13.66 -56.83
CA TYR A 18 -18.84 13.67 -55.53
C TYR A 18 -19.80 13.62 -54.34
N ASN A 19 -20.97 14.22 -54.45
CA ASN A 19 -22.02 14.24 -53.40
C ASN A 19 -22.70 12.88 -53.17
N GLU A 20 -22.51 11.93 -54.08
CA GLU A 20 -23.02 10.56 -53.97
C GLU A 20 -21.98 9.54 -53.50
N MET A 21 -20.78 10.04 -53.24
CA MET A 21 -19.69 9.22 -52.75
C MET A 21 -19.74 9.08 -51.23
N VAL A 22 -19.47 7.88 -50.70
CA VAL A 22 -19.49 7.52 -49.29
C VAL A 22 -18.21 6.81 -48.93
N LYS A 23 -17.70 7.05 -47.73
CA LYS A 23 -16.55 6.33 -47.21
C LYS A 23 -16.98 5.08 -46.51
N GLU A 24 -16.44 3.92 -46.91
CA GLU A 24 -16.69 2.62 -46.29
C GLU A 24 -15.90 2.45 -45.00
N TRP A 25 -16.25 1.38 -44.27
CA TRP A 25 -15.61 0.99 -43.01
C TRP A 25 -14.11 0.64 -43.14
N ASN A 26 -13.68 0.21 -44.33
CA ASN A 26 -12.29 -0.12 -44.67
C ASN A 26 -11.49 1.11 -45.14
N GLY A 27 -12.15 2.27 -45.25
CA GLY A 27 -11.55 3.52 -45.68
C GLY A 27 -11.68 3.82 -47.16
N MET A 28 -12.21 2.92 -47.99
CA MET A 28 -12.44 3.11 -49.40
C MET A 28 -13.50 4.18 -49.65
N PHE A 29 -13.33 4.98 -50.71
CA PHE A 29 -14.25 6.02 -51.12
C PHE A 29 -15.02 5.52 -52.33
N VAL A 30 -16.27 5.15 -52.15
CA VAL A 30 -17.11 4.46 -53.13
C VAL A 30 -18.42 5.19 -53.38
N HIS A 31 -19.05 4.94 -54.51
CA HIS A 31 -20.41 5.43 -54.77
C HIS A 31 -21.43 4.70 -53.89
N LYS A 32 -22.47 5.36 -53.47
CA LYS A 32 -23.53 4.79 -52.57
C LYS A 32 -24.17 3.52 -53.11
N SER A 33 -24.22 3.28 -54.43
CA SER A 33 -24.71 2.05 -55.03
C SER A 33 -23.78 0.86 -54.85
N GLU A 34 -22.50 1.13 -54.60
CA GLU A 34 -21.44 0.13 -54.40
C GLU A 34 -21.10 -0.04 -52.90
N PHE A 35 -21.77 0.73 -52.05
CA PHE A 35 -21.50 0.74 -50.62
C PHE A 35 -21.80 -0.63 -49.97
N GLU A 36 -20.86 -1.15 -49.27
CA GLU A 36 -20.98 -2.39 -48.51
C GLU A 36 -20.82 -2.13 -47.03
N ALA A 37 -21.84 -2.50 -46.27
CA ALA A 37 -21.80 -2.38 -44.81
C ALA A 37 -20.80 -3.35 -44.20
N LYS A 38 -20.15 -2.98 -43.14
CA LYS A 38 -19.26 -3.84 -42.38
C LYS A 38 -20.01 -5.08 -41.90
N HIS A 39 -19.45 -6.26 -42.19
CA HIS A 39 -20.06 -7.49 -41.73
C HIS A 39 -20.00 -7.58 -40.18
N PRO A 40 -21.10 -7.95 -39.49
CA PRO A 40 -21.15 -7.99 -38.03
C PRO A 40 -20.09 -8.87 -37.37
N GLN A 41 -19.59 -9.89 -38.07
CA GLN A 41 -18.52 -10.74 -37.57
C GLN A 41 -17.15 -10.05 -37.48
N LEU A 42 -16.96 -8.97 -38.24
CA LEU A 42 -15.72 -8.16 -38.22
C LEU A 42 -15.73 -7.16 -37.04
N GLU A 43 -16.85 -6.99 -36.38
CA GLU A 43 -16.90 -6.22 -35.16
C GLU A 43 -16.56 -7.11 -33.98
N PRO A 44 -15.55 -6.73 -33.17
CA PRO A 44 -15.27 -7.46 -31.95
C PRO A 44 -16.54 -7.42 -31.09
N ARG A 45 -17.06 -8.58 -30.74
CA ARG A 45 -18.19 -8.69 -29.83
C ARG A 45 -17.84 -7.95 -28.55
N GLY A 46 -18.63 -6.96 -28.19
CA GLY A 46 -18.53 -6.35 -26.88
C GLY A 46 -18.65 -7.46 -25.85
N TYR A 47 -17.58 -7.69 -25.11
CA TYR A 47 -17.59 -8.68 -24.03
C TYR A 47 -18.63 -8.22 -23.00
N ALA A 48 -19.76 -8.90 -22.94
CA ALA A 48 -20.78 -8.68 -21.94
C ALA A 48 -20.46 -9.37 -20.61
N GLY A 49 -19.20 -9.77 -20.42
CA GLY A 49 -18.69 -10.34 -19.18
C GLY A 49 -18.72 -9.28 -18.08
N ARG A 50 -19.19 -9.67 -16.91
CA ARG A 50 -19.19 -8.81 -15.71
C ARG A 50 -17.80 -8.43 -15.24
N GLU A 51 -16.79 -9.14 -15.70
CA GLU A 51 -15.39 -8.98 -15.32
C GLU A 51 -14.65 -8.26 -16.43
N ARG A 52 -14.86 -6.96 -16.51
CA ARG A 52 -13.96 -6.10 -17.27
C ARG A 52 -12.68 -5.95 -16.44
N GLY A 53 -11.60 -6.57 -16.89
CA GLY A 53 -10.28 -6.23 -16.37
C GLY A 53 -10.08 -4.72 -16.49
N LEU A 54 -9.55 -4.11 -15.44
CA LEU A 54 -9.21 -2.70 -15.47
C LEU A 54 -8.10 -2.48 -16.50
N LEU A 55 -8.27 -1.53 -17.40
CA LEU A 55 -7.27 -1.21 -18.43
C LEU A 55 -5.91 -0.83 -17.81
N ASN A 56 -5.93 -0.20 -16.66
CA ASN A 56 -4.76 0.20 -15.88
C ASN A 56 -4.98 -0.21 -14.43
N ALA A 57 -5.10 -1.52 -14.19
CA ALA A 57 -5.24 -2.02 -12.84
C ALA A 57 -3.99 -1.66 -12.03
N ARG A 58 -4.19 -0.89 -10.99
CA ARG A 58 -3.19 -0.63 -9.95
C ARG A 58 -3.85 -0.95 -8.62
N PRO A 59 -4.00 -2.25 -8.31
CA PRO A 59 -4.56 -2.65 -7.04
C PRO A 59 -3.68 -2.12 -5.92
N ASP A 60 -4.31 -1.71 -4.85
CA ASP A 60 -3.60 -1.38 -3.63
C ASP A 60 -2.89 -2.63 -3.10
N ARG A 61 -1.82 -2.43 -2.38
CA ARG A 61 -1.09 -3.52 -1.75
C ARG A 61 -1.96 -4.10 -0.64
N THR A 62 -2.30 -5.37 -0.76
CA THR A 62 -3.10 -6.08 0.25
C THR A 62 -2.23 -6.82 1.27
N GLU A 63 -0.93 -6.93 1.00
CA GLU A 63 0.02 -7.57 1.91
C GLU A 63 0.52 -6.56 2.93
N ASN A 64 0.59 -6.98 4.19
CA ASN A 64 1.19 -6.17 5.23
C ASN A 64 2.67 -5.93 4.96
N GLU A 65 3.15 -4.75 5.30
CA GLU A 65 4.57 -4.43 5.18
C GLU A 65 5.39 -5.36 6.06
N VAL A 66 6.44 -5.95 5.50
CA VAL A 66 7.36 -6.82 6.25
C VAL A 66 8.15 -6.00 7.28
N ILE A 67 8.53 -4.78 6.91
CA ILE A 67 9.19 -3.82 7.79
C ILE A 67 8.44 -2.49 7.66
N ALA A 68 7.90 -2.00 8.76
CA ALA A 68 7.28 -0.68 8.83
C ALA A 68 8.21 0.31 9.54
N ILE A 69 8.31 1.52 9.00
CA ILE A 69 8.92 2.64 9.70
C ILE A 69 7.87 3.20 10.65
N LEU A 70 8.19 3.21 11.93
CA LEU A 70 7.31 3.76 12.96
C LEU A 70 7.39 5.30 12.93
N GLY A 71 6.30 5.94 13.32
CA GLY A 71 6.27 7.40 13.47
C GLY A 71 7.18 7.89 14.61
N PRO A 72 7.27 9.20 14.84
CA PRO A 72 8.08 9.76 15.92
C PRO A 72 7.56 9.30 17.28
N ASN A 73 8.49 8.88 18.15
CA ASN A 73 8.23 8.41 19.51
C ASN A 73 7.11 7.35 19.60
N PRO A 74 7.27 6.21 18.90
CA PRO A 74 6.21 5.22 18.79
C PRO A 74 6.00 4.39 20.06
N PHE A 75 6.96 4.37 20.97
CA PHE A 75 6.90 3.61 22.21
C PHE A 75 6.31 4.45 23.35
N SER A 76 5.51 3.84 24.19
CA SER A 76 5.04 4.47 25.42
C SER A 76 5.04 3.48 26.59
N THR A 77 5.60 3.92 27.71
CA THR A 77 5.57 3.18 28.98
C THR A 77 4.21 3.32 29.64
N ILE A 78 3.82 2.33 30.46
CA ILE A 78 2.49 2.29 31.06
C ILE A 78 2.52 2.84 32.48
N SER A 79 3.38 2.26 33.33
CA SER A 79 3.49 2.61 34.75
C SER A 79 4.91 2.40 35.24
N ALA A 80 5.27 3.04 36.34
CA ALA A 80 6.56 2.85 36.99
C ALA A 80 6.78 1.38 37.35
N SER A 81 8.01 0.95 37.30
CA SER A 81 8.47 -0.42 37.56
C SER A 81 7.84 -1.49 36.64
N SER A 82 7.23 -1.08 35.53
CA SER A 82 6.68 -1.98 34.50
C SER A 82 7.63 -2.09 33.32
N GLY A 83 7.85 -3.30 32.82
CA GLY A 83 8.57 -3.54 31.57
C GLY A 83 7.66 -3.57 30.34
N ILE A 84 6.39 -3.23 30.48
CA ILE A 84 5.41 -3.29 29.39
C ILE A 84 5.46 -1.96 28.60
N ILE A 85 5.56 -2.09 27.29
CA ILE A 85 5.63 -0.95 26.36
C ILE A 85 4.52 -1.10 25.33
N ASN A 86 3.71 -0.06 25.17
CA ASN A 86 2.80 0.08 24.04
C ASN A 86 3.55 0.64 22.85
N VAL A 87 3.23 0.16 21.67
CA VAL A 87 3.76 0.62 20.38
C VAL A 87 2.63 1.16 19.54
N PHE A 88 2.81 2.34 18.98
CA PHE A 88 1.91 2.91 17.99
C PHE A 88 2.41 2.61 16.58
N GLU A 89 1.64 1.86 15.83
CA GLU A 89 1.88 1.54 14.42
C GLU A 89 0.52 1.48 13.73
N LYS A 90 0.19 2.52 12.98
CA LYS A 90 -1.13 2.69 12.37
C LYS A 90 -1.44 1.57 11.38
N GLY A 91 -2.56 0.87 11.59
CA GLY A 91 -3.03 -0.19 10.68
C GLY A 91 -2.01 -1.31 10.50
N HIS A 92 -1.36 -1.75 11.59
CA HIS A 92 -0.20 -2.65 11.55
C HIS A 92 -0.48 -4.06 10.99
N GLY A 93 -1.72 -4.51 10.96
CA GLY A 93 -2.11 -5.82 10.44
C GLY A 93 -1.44 -7.03 11.09
N ARG A 94 -0.78 -6.84 12.25
CA ARG A 94 -0.13 -7.90 13.02
C ARG A 94 -1.14 -8.64 13.89
N SER A 95 -0.80 -9.88 14.25
CA SER A 95 -1.62 -10.72 15.12
C SER A 95 -0.97 -10.90 16.49
N THR A 96 -1.78 -11.16 17.50
CA THR A 96 -1.28 -11.54 18.83
C THR A 96 -0.43 -12.80 18.73
N SER A 97 0.71 -12.80 19.38
CA SER A 97 1.77 -13.81 19.37
C SER A 97 2.75 -13.70 18.18
N ASP A 98 2.59 -12.74 17.29
CA ASP A 98 3.62 -12.45 16.28
C ASP A 98 4.92 -12.04 16.98
N THR A 99 6.06 -12.41 16.37
CA THR A 99 7.38 -11.98 16.85
C THR A 99 7.84 -10.79 16.06
N VAL A 100 7.97 -9.65 16.74
CA VAL A 100 8.38 -8.37 16.15
C VAL A 100 9.75 -7.97 16.72
N ARG A 101 10.64 -7.62 15.82
CA ARG A 101 11.93 -7.02 16.16
C ARG A 101 11.92 -5.55 15.82
N PHE A 102 12.25 -4.73 16.81
CA PHE A 102 12.44 -3.30 16.62
C PHE A 102 13.88 -3.02 16.23
N ARG A 103 14.06 -2.07 15.31
CA ARG A 103 15.36 -1.60 14.82
C ARG A 103 15.34 -0.09 14.81
N GLY A 104 16.44 0.52 15.20
CA GLY A 104 16.67 1.94 15.13
C GLY A 104 18.15 2.19 14.89
N ALA A 105 18.56 3.42 14.66
CA ALA A 105 19.97 3.76 14.63
C ALA A 105 20.56 3.52 16.05
N PRO A 106 21.41 2.49 16.24
CA PRO A 106 21.98 2.27 17.55
C PRO A 106 22.89 3.46 17.87
N SER A 107 22.61 4.16 18.97
CA SER A 107 23.59 5.06 19.52
C SER A 107 24.69 4.23 20.13
N THR A 108 25.91 4.43 19.67
CA THR A 108 27.10 3.80 20.24
C THR A 108 27.53 4.39 21.59
N SER A 109 26.87 5.46 22.00
CA SER A 109 27.09 6.13 23.28
C SER A 109 25.93 5.82 24.23
N ALA A 110 26.24 5.24 25.36
CA ALA A 110 25.34 5.13 26.53
C ALA A 110 24.96 6.52 27.12
N SER A 111 25.14 7.57 26.35
CA SER A 111 24.87 8.94 26.69
C SER A 111 23.47 9.30 26.23
N PHE A 112 22.79 10.12 26.96
CA PHE A 112 21.49 10.77 26.87
C PHE A 112 20.90 11.08 25.48
N SER A 113 21.57 10.69 24.42
CA SER A 113 21.24 10.93 23.03
C SER A 113 20.89 9.66 22.22
N ASP A 114 20.68 8.51 22.87
CA ASP A 114 20.13 7.36 22.16
C ASP A 114 18.65 7.64 21.90
N PRO A 115 18.24 7.85 20.64
CA PRO A 115 16.88 8.22 20.31
C PRO A 115 15.86 7.15 20.71
N ASN A 116 16.34 5.92 20.94
CA ASN A 116 15.50 4.78 21.30
C ASN A 116 15.45 4.54 22.81
N SER A 117 16.23 5.28 23.62
CA SER A 117 16.24 5.14 25.08
C SER A 117 15.34 6.16 25.73
N PHE A 118 14.45 5.72 26.61
CA PHE A 118 13.54 6.59 27.35
C PHE A 118 13.04 5.92 28.64
N ASP A 119 12.68 6.72 29.61
CA ASP A 119 12.05 6.30 30.88
C ASP A 119 12.74 5.12 31.59
N GLY A 120 14.06 5.07 31.57
CA GLY A 120 14.84 4.00 32.20
C GLY A 120 14.99 2.74 31.34
N ILE A 121 14.39 2.70 30.18
CA ILE A 121 14.50 1.57 29.24
C ILE A 121 15.56 1.90 28.18
N THR A 122 16.51 1.01 27.99
CA THR A 122 17.61 1.21 27.04
C THR A 122 17.20 0.81 25.63
N GLY A 123 17.67 1.54 24.63
CA GLY A 123 17.39 1.26 23.22
C GLY A 123 17.87 -0.12 22.79
N SER A 124 18.98 -0.62 23.36
CA SER A 124 19.48 -1.96 23.08
C SER A 124 18.52 -3.07 23.54
N ASN A 125 17.80 -2.84 24.62
CA ASN A 125 16.78 -3.77 25.08
C ASN A 125 15.50 -3.71 24.25
N ILE A 126 15.13 -2.54 23.73
CA ILE A 126 14.02 -2.42 22.77
C ILE A 126 14.40 -3.12 21.44
N ALA A 127 15.63 -2.91 20.96
CA ALA A 127 16.14 -3.51 19.71
C ALA A 127 16.64 -4.95 19.87
N TYR A 128 16.05 -5.72 20.76
CA TYR A 128 16.42 -7.10 21.04
C TYR A 128 16.47 -7.98 19.81
N ALA A 129 17.56 -8.70 19.60
CA ALA A 129 17.85 -9.41 18.34
C ALA A 129 16.84 -10.52 18.01
N SER A 130 16.36 -11.23 19.04
CA SER A 130 15.35 -12.28 18.84
C SER A 130 13.93 -11.76 18.67
N GLY A 131 13.72 -10.46 18.81
CA GLY A 131 12.39 -9.86 18.78
C GLY A 131 11.57 -10.16 20.05
N TYR A 132 10.38 -9.60 20.08
CA TYR A 132 9.41 -9.76 21.16
C TYR A 132 8.12 -10.35 20.64
N SER A 133 7.51 -11.24 21.39
CA SER A 133 6.13 -11.64 21.14
C SER A 133 5.20 -10.49 21.55
N ILE A 134 4.32 -10.12 20.66
CA ILE A 134 3.41 -8.99 20.84
C ILE A 134 2.00 -9.43 21.17
N THR A 135 1.24 -8.55 21.78
CA THR A 135 -0.21 -8.67 21.96
C THR A 135 -0.88 -7.44 21.37
N VAL A 136 -1.86 -7.66 20.49
CA VAL A 136 -2.59 -6.57 19.81
C VAL A 136 -3.50 -5.85 20.81
N GLY A 137 -3.53 -4.52 20.71
CA GLY A 137 -4.29 -3.64 21.56
C GLY A 137 -3.40 -2.69 22.36
N LYS A 138 -4.01 -1.67 22.95
CA LYS A 138 -3.35 -0.70 23.85
C LYS A 138 -3.63 -1.08 25.29
N ARG A 139 -2.59 -1.29 26.08
CA ARG A 139 -2.70 -1.58 27.52
C ARG A 139 -2.58 -0.29 28.32
N ASP A 140 -3.46 -0.15 29.30
CA ASP A 140 -3.42 1.00 30.22
C ASP A 140 -2.68 0.67 31.54
N SER A 141 -2.58 1.66 32.45
CA SER A 141 -1.94 1.51 33.75
C SER A 141 -2.70 0.62 34.71
N SER A 142 -3.99 0.38 34.47
CA SER A 142 -4.84 -0.51 35.26
C SER A 142 -4.71 -1.98 34.84
N GLY A 143 -4.06 -2.21 33.69
CA GLY A 143 -3.88 -3.52 33.08
C GLY A 143 -4.96 -3.90 32.08
N ASP A 144 -5.93 -3.02 31.84
CA ASP A 144 -6.97 -3.23 30.85
C ASP A 144 -6.43 -3.05 29.44
N VAL A 145 -6.95 -3.82 28.48
CA VAL A 145 -6.53 -3.78 27.09
C VAL A 145 -7.67 -3.29 26.22
N THR A 146 -7.47 -2.12 25.61
CA THR A 146 -8.36 -1.60 24.57
C THR A 146 -7.95 -2.20 23.24
N GLN A 147 -8.83 -2.97 22.61
CA GLN A 147 -8.58 -3.55 21.30
C GLN A 147 -8.57 -2.47 20.24
N THR A 148 -7.49 -2.40 19.47
CA THR A 148 -7.30 -1.43 18.38
C THR A 148 -6.27 -1.95 17.42
N ASP A 149 -6.46 -1.69 16.13
CA ASP A 149 -5.56 -2.10 15.05
C ASP A 149 -4.34 -1.17 14.90
N ASP A 150 -4.28 -0.12 15.72
CA ASP A 150 -3.20 0.87 15.68
C ASP A 150 -2.18 0.70 16.81
N TYR A 151 -2.43 -0.20 17.76
CA TYR A 151 -1.55 -0.43 18.91
C TYR A 151 -1.34 -1.91 19.18
N TYR A 152 -0.16 -2.23 19.64
CA TYR A 152 0.19 -3.50 20.27
C TYR A 152 1.17 -3.24 21.41
N TYR A 153 1.35 -4.21 22.29
CA TYR A 153 2.30 -4.08 23.40
C TYR A 153 3.17 -5.33 23.52
N PHE A 154 4.32 -5.14 24.14
CA PHE A 154 5.27 -6.21 24.49
C PHE A 154 5.88 -5.94 25.86
N THR A 155 6.59 -6.92 26.41
CA THR A 155 7.31 -6.78 27.68
C THR A 155 8.80 -6.87 27.41
N VAL A 156 9.56 -5.88 27.89
CA VAL A 156 11.03 -5.85 27.84
C VAL A 156 11.59 -6.86 28.84
N ASN A 157 12.68 -7.54 28.48
CA ASN A 157 13.23 -8.62 29.28
C ASN A 157 13.88 -8.18 30.61
N THR A 158 14.53 -7.05 30.64
CA THR A 158 15.42 -6.65 31.77
C THR A 158 15.13 -5.27 32.35
N ASP A 159 14.67 -4.32 31.54
CA ASP A 159 14.45 -2.95 31.98
C ASP A 159 13.00 -2.73 32.44
N THR A 160 12.85 -1.77 33.32
CA THR A 160 11.53 -1.30 33.78
C THR A 160 11.45 0.21 33.69
N ALA A 161 10.26 0.71 33.42
CA ALA A 161 10.00 2.13 33.37
C ALA A 161 10.25 2.82 34.72
N THR A 162 10.87 3.98 34.70
CA THR A 162 11.12 4.76 35.92
C THR A 162 9.87 5.47 36.39
N SER A 163 9.11 6.09 35.49
CA SER A 163 7.95 6.92 35.82
C SER A 163 6.66 6.37 35.27
N GLY A 164 6.66 5.82 34.05
CA GLY A 164 5.47 5.44 33.31
C GLY A 164 4.77 6.62 32.63
N GLY A 165 4.00 6.31 31.60
CA GLY A 165 3.28 7.32 30.81
C GLY A 165 4.17 8.18 29.93
N VAL A 166 5.43 7.78 29.72
CA VAL A 166 6.41 8.50 28.89
C VAL A 166 6.43 7.91 27.49
N SER A 167 6.44 8.75 26.48
CA SER A 167 6.64 8.34 25.08
C SER A 167 8.06 8.58 24.63
N GLY A 168 8.59 7.69 23.79
CA GLY A 168 9.97 7.78 23.31
C GLY A 168 10.24 6.86 22.11
N GLY A 169 11.51 6.75 21.74
CA GLY A 169 11.99 5.94 20.63
C GLY A 169 12.57 6.76 19.47
N GLY A 170 12.32 8.07 19.44
CA GLY A 170 12.81 8.95 18.38
C GLY A 170 12.12 8.72 17.03
N GLU A 171 12.79 9.14 15.95
CA GLU A 171 12.19 9.16 14.61
C GLU A 171 12.64 8.00 13.71
N ASN A 172 13.64 7.23 14.10
CA ASN A 172 14.31 6.25 13.25
C ASN A 172 14.00 4.80 13.60
N CYS A 173 12.90 4.56 14.29
CA CYS A 173 12.50 3.21 14.67
C CYS A 173 11.75 2.52 13.55
N SER A 174 12.01 1.24 13.38
CA SER A 174 11.25 0.36 12.49
C SER A 174 10.86 -0.92 13.21
N ALA A 175 9.73 -1.48 12.81
CA ALA A 175 9.23 -2.77 13.28
C ALA A 175 9.18 -3.77 12.12
N GLY A 176 9.64 -4.98 12.37
CA GLY A 176 9.67 -6.03 11.36
C GLY A 176 9.90 -7.41 11.95
N PRO A 177 10.06 -8.45 11.14
CA PRO A 177 10.31 -9.80 11.63
C PRO A 177 11.68 -9.90 12.33
N ALA A 178 11.81 -10.87 13.22
CA ALA A 178 13.07 -11.14 13.92
C ALA A 178 14.19 -11.54 12.94
N THR A 179 13.86 -12.39 11.97
CA THR A 179 14.77 -12.82 10.89
C THR A 179 14.23 -12.31 9.55
N LEU A 180 15.09 -11.65 8.79
CA LEU A 180 14.83 -11.34 7.39
C LEU A 180 15.40 -12.51 6.58
N THR A 181 14.56 -13.41 6.13
CA THR A 181 14.96 -14.40 5.12
C THR A 181 14.97 -13.69 3.76
N ALA A 182 16.15 -13.67 3.14
CA ALA A 182 16.30 -13.18 1.78
C ALA A 182 15.76 -14.18 0.77
#